data_1d83b67c9e76151df4403acee1952e29
#
_entry.id   1d83b67c9e76151df4403acee1952e29
#
_cell.length_a   1.000
_cell.length_b   1.000
_cell.length_c   1.000
_cell.angle_alpha   90.00
_cell.angle_beta   90.00
_cell.angle_gamma   90.00
#
_symmetry.space_group_name_H-M   'P 1'
#
loop_
_entity.id
_entity.type
_entity.pdbx_description
1 polymer ?
#
loop_
_entity_poly.entity_id
_entity_poly.type
_entity_poly.pdbx_seq_one_letter_code
_entity_poly.pdbx_strand_id
1 'polypeptide(L)'
;MKKITTAFITSIFCVAGLFAQKAPVVATVNVQRILNDYTAFQAAVEKVKGSVAPVEDEMKKMQENIQAIVIAGREVEAKAKNPALGEGARAEAKAEVAKLQAQLQIAQTDLNQFRQQAQQLAQQG
;
A
#
# COMPACT_ATOMS: atom_id res chain seq x y z
N MET A 1 28.16 -71.41 -35.80
CA MET A 1 27.04 -71.07 -34.90
C MET A 1 27.46 -70.53 -33.49
N LYS A 2 28.66 -70.79 -32.97
CA LYS A 2 29.11 -70.30 -31.66
C LYS A 2 29.47 -68.79 -31.58
N LYS A 3 29.68 -68.12 -32.70
CA LYS A 3 30.10 -66.69 -32.77
C LYS A 3 28.91 -65.71 -32.76
N ILE A 4 27.71 -66.14 -33.09
CA ILE A 4 26.52 -65.30 -33.20
C ILE A 4 25.85 -65.15 -31.81
N THR A 5 25.92 -66.16 -30.96
CA THR A 5 25.34 -66.16 -29.61
C THR A 5 26.08 -65.22 -28.65
N THR A 6 27.42 -65.04 -28.85
CA THR A 6 28.21 -64.15 -27.96
C THR A 6 27.93 -62.68 -28.27
N ALA A 7 27.67 -62.31 -29.55
CA ALA A 7 27.33 -60.93 -29.94
C ALA A 7 25.94 -60.50 -29.41
N PHE A 8 25.01 -61.44 -29.27
CA PHE A 8 23.66 -61.15 -28.78
C PHE A 8 23.60 -60.89 -27.28
N ILE A 9 24.44 -61.58 -26.51
CA ILE A 9 24.51 -61.45 -25.03
C ILE A 9 25.18 -60.11 -24.67
N THR A 10 26.18 -59.67 -25.44
CA THR A 10 26.87 -58.37 -25.16
C THR A 10 25.97 -57.16 -25.45
N SER A 11 25.05 -57.29 -26.40
CA SER A 11 24.12 -56.20 -26.77
C SER A 11 23.03 -55.98 -25.71
N ILE A 12 22.63 -57.03 -24.95
CA ILE A 12 21.59 -56.90 -23.91
C ILE A 12 22.13 -56.22 -22.62
N PHE A 13 23.45 -56.32 -22.38
CA PHE A 13 24.05 -55.73 -21.18
C PHE A 13 24.26 -54.19 -21.28
N CYS A 14 24.36 -53.65 -22.52
CA CYS A 14 24.52 -52.21 -22.70
C CYS A 14 23.22 -51.39 -22.51
N VAL A 15 22.05 -52.03 -22.58
CA VAL A 15 20.75 -51.32 -22.40
C VAL A 15 20.37 -51.15 -20.94
N ALA A 16 20.91 -51.98 -20.02
CA ALA A 16 20.60 -51.91 -18.61
C ALA A 16 21.26 -50.70 -17.87
N GLY A 17 22.27 -50.06 -18.48
CA GLY A 17 22.97 -48.91 -17.88
C GLY A 17 22.29 -47.56 -18.03
N LEU A 18 21.25 -47.46 -18.88
CA LEU A 18 20.61 -46.17 -19.17
C LEU A 18 19.46 -45.79 -18.19
N PHE A 19 19.06 -46.68 -17.30
CA PHE A 19 17.96 -46.42 -16.36
C PHE A 19 18.43 -45.96 -14.96
N ALA A 20 19.73 -45.79 -14.78
CA ALA A 20 20.28 -45.38 -13.47
C ALA A 20 20.49 -43.86 -13.33
N GLN A 21 19.86 -43.05 -14.20
CA GLN A 21 19.83 -41.60 -13.93
C GLN A 21 18.81 -41.34 -12.83
N LYS A 22 19.34 -41.01 -11.64
CA LYS A 22 18.50 -40.47 -10.55
C LYS A 22 17.73 -39.27 -11.09
N ALA A 23 16.41 -39.30 -11.00
CA ALA A 23 15.58 -38.15 -11.36
C ALA A 23 16.14 -36.89 -10.65
N PRO A 24 16.26 -35.76 -11.34
CA PRO A 24 16.70 -34.54 -10.70
C PRO A 24 15.76 -34.19 -9.57
N VAL A 25 16.29 -34.09 -8.35
CA VAL A 25 15.52 -33.64 -7.18
C VAL A 25 15.31 -32.15 -7.34
N VAL A 26 14.12 -31.77 -7.80
CA VAL A 26 13.71 -30.37 -7.85
C VAL A 26 13.20 -30.00 -6.45
N ALA A 27 13.99 -29.27 -5.70
CA ALA A 27 13.56 -28.68 -4.45
C ALA A 27 12.80 -27.37 -4.73
N THR A 28 11.51 -27.33 -4.47
CA THR A 28 10.74 -26.08 -4.47
C THR A 28 10.92 -25.39 -3.13
N VAL A 29 11.43 -24.17 -3.17
CA VAL A 29 11.63 -23.34 -1.98
C VAL A 29 10.46 -22.36 -1.88
N ASN A 30 9.72 -22.39 -0.78
CA ASN A 30 8.69 -21.38 -0.50
C ASN A 30 9.38 -20.13 0.06
N VAL A 31 9.65 -19.17 -0.82
CA VAL A 31 10.33 -17.91 -0.50
C VAL A 31 9.55 -17.12 0.55
N GLN A 32 8.22 -17.14 0.48
CA GLN A 32 7.36 -16.43 1.45
C GLN A 32 7.54 -16.96 2.88
N ARG A 33 7.67 -18.28 3.02
CA ARG A 33 7.89 -18.90 4.33
C ARG A 33 9.26 -18.57 4.90
N ILE A 34 10.29 -18.58 4.06
CA ILE A 34 11.66 -18.19 4.48
C ILE A 34 11.68 -16.73 4.94
N LEU A 35 11.04 -15.81 4.19
CA LEU A 35 10.97 -14.40 4.56
C LEU A 35 10.22 -14.19 5.89
N ASN A 36 9.14 -14.94 6.11
CA ASN A 36 8.38 -14.85 7.37
C ASN A 36 9.17 -15.37 8.58
N ASP A 37 10.00 -16.40 8.39
CA ASP A 37 10.81 -16.99 9.46
C ASP A 37 12.13 -16.22 9.68
N TYR A 38 12.49 -15.31 8.78
CA TYR A 38 13.72 -14.54 8.89
C TYR A 38 13.55 -13.32 9.81
N THR A 39 14.12 -13.39 11.01
CA THR A 39 13.96 -12.37 12.07
C THR A 39 14.41 -10.97 11.64
N ALA A 40 15.45 -10.83 10.81
CA ALA A 40 15.88 -9.54 10.29
C ALA A 40 14.85 -8.92 9.34
N PHE A 41 14.15 -9.75 8.55
CA PHE A 41 13.06 -9.28 7.70
C PHE A 41 11.88 -8.79 8.53
N GLN A 42 11.50 -9.54 9.57
CA GLN A 42 10.44 -9.13 10.50
C GLN A 42 10.79 -7.81 11.20
N ALA A 43 12.02 -7.65 11.67
CA ALA A 43 12.48 -6.41 12.28
C ALA A 43 12.44 -5.23 11.28
N ALA A 44 12.80 -5.45 10.03
CA ALA A 44 12.69 -4.43 8.97
C ALA A 44 11.24 -4.05 8.69
N VAL A 45 10.33 -5.03 8.63
CA VAL A 45 8.88 -4.79 8.46
C VAL A 45 8.31 -3.97 9.61
N GLU A 46 8.66 -4.31 10.87
CA GLU A 46 8.21 -3.54 12.03
C GLU A 46 8.76 -2.11 12.02
N LYS A 47 10.01 -1.92 11.62
CA LYS A 47 10.59 -0.58 11.47
C LYS A 47 9.85 0.24 10.42
N VAL A 48 9.53 -0.35 9.26
CA VAL A 48 8.75 0.31 8.20
C VAL A 48 7.35 0.65 8.69
N LYS A 49 6.65 -0.27 9.35
CA LYS A 49 5.34 0.00 9.95
C LYS A 49 5.42 1.15 10.96
N GLY A 50 6.44 1.16 11.81
CA GLY A 50 6.65 2.23 12.78
C GLY A 50 6.91 3.59 12.16
N SER A 51 7.48 3.66 10.96
CA SER A 51 7.68 4.91 10.22
C SER A 51 6.45 5.35 9.42
N VAL A 52 5.59 4.41 9.02
CA VAL A 52 4.37 4.70 8.23
C VAL A 52 3.20 5.12 9.12
N ALA A 53 3.05 4.52 10.30
CA ALA A 53 1.93 4.80 11.21
C ALA A 53 1.76 6.30 11.54
N PRO A 54 2.82 7.08 11.87
CA PRO A 54 2.66 8.52 12.13
C PRO A 54 2.17 9.30 10.91
N VAL A 55 2.56 8.88 9.70
CA VAL A 55 2.14 9.51 8.44
C VAL A 55 0.66 9.26 8.18
N GLU A 56 0.18 8.04 8.43
CA GLU A 56 -1.24 7.68 8.31
C GLU A 56 -2.10 8.42 9.32
N ASP A 57 -1.64 8.51 10.57
CA ASP A 57 -2.33 9.26 11.63
C ASP A 57 -2.45 10.75 11.30
N GLU A 58 -1.39 11.36 10.77
CA GLU A 58 -1.41 12.77 10.37
C GLU A 58 -2.34 13.01 9.18
N MET A 59 -2.31 12.14 8.17
CA MET A 59 -3.26 12.20 7.05
C MET A 59 -4.71 12.10 7.51
N LYS A 60 -4.99 11.22 8.47
CA LYS A 60 -6.32 11.05 9.05
C LYS A 60 -6.79 12.32 9.75
N LYS A 61 -5.93 12.94 10.58
CA LYS A 61 -6.24 14.21 11.24
C LYS A 61 -6.52 15.33 10.25
N MET A 62 -5.73 15.43 9.18
CA MET A 62 -5.98 16.41 8.11
C MET A 62 -7.33 16.18 7.42
N GLN A 63 -7.71 14.92 7.16
CA GLN A 63 -9.01 14.58 6.58
C GLN A 63 -10.16 14.90 7.53
N GLU A 64 -10.02 14.60 8.82
CA GLU A 64 -11.01 14.95 9.85
C GLU A 64 -11.19 16.47 9.96
N ASN A 65 -10.11 17.24 9.91
CA ASN A 65 -10.16 18.69 9.87
C ASN A 65 -10.91 19.23 8.65
N ILE A 66 -10.64 18.69 7.46
CA ILE A 66 -11.35 19.04 6.23
C ILE A 66 -12.85 18.76 6.38
N GLN A 67 -13.22 17.60 6.94
CA GLN A 67 -14.64 17.26 7.18
C GLN A 67 -15.30 18.23 8.16
N ALA A 68 -14.61 18.59 9.23
CA ALA A 68 -15.10 19.56 10.21
C ALA A 68 -15.37 20.94 9.57
N ILE A 69 -14.46 21.43 8.73
CA ILE A 69 -14.62 22.69 7.97
C ILE A 69 -15.83 22.60 7.03
N VAL A 70 -16.03 21.47 6.34
CA VAL A 70 -17.17 21.28 5.44
C VAL A 70 -18.50 21.27 6.19
N ILE A 71 -18.54 20.61 7.36
CA ILE A 71 -19.75 20.58 8.19
C ILE A 71 -20.06 22.00 8.70
N ALA A 72 -19.08 22.70 9.28
CA ALA A 72 -19.24 24.07 9.72
C ALA A 72 -19.69 25.01 8.59
N GLY A 73 -19.12 24.84 7.40
CA GLY A 73 -19.49 25.60 6.20
C GLY A 73 -20.96 25.42 5.82
N ARG A 74 -21.48 24.19 5.86
CA ARG A 74 -22.90 23.90 5.60
C ARG A 74 -23.84 24.53 6.62
N GLU A 75 -23.48 24.48 7.89
CA GLU A 75 -24.27 25.10 8.96
C GLU A 75 -24.35 26.62 8.81
N VAL A 76 -23.21 27.27 8.53
CA VAL A 76 -23.14 28.72 8.35
C VAL A 76 -23.84 29.12 7.04
N GLU A 77 -23.74 28.34 5.97
CA GLU A 77 -24.45 28.56 4.71
C GLU A 77 -25.97 28.48 4.92
N ALA A 78 -26.46 27.54 5.73
CA ALA A 78 -27.87 27.44 6.08
C ALA A 78 -28.34 28.70 6.83
N LYS A 79 -27.51 29.26 7.74
CA LYS A 79 -27.79 30.53 8.42
C LYS A 79 -27.83 31.71 7.41
N ALA A 80 -26.88 31.77 6.49
CA ALA A 80 -26.81 32.83 5.46
C ALA A 80 -28.05 32.83 4.53
N LYS A 81 -28.68 31.69 4.32
CA LYS A 81 -29.91 31.52 3.50
C LYS A 81 -31.20 31.62 4.29
N ASN A 82 -31.15 31.69 5.62
CA ASN A 82 -32.36 31.71 6.46
C ASN A 82 -33.06 33.09 6.38
N PRO A 83 -34.29 33.15 5.85
CA PRO A 83 -35.03 34.42 5.73
C PRO A 83 -35.52 35.00 7.07
N ALA A 84 -35.56 34.16 8.13
CA ALA A 84 -35.94 34.59 9.47
C ALA A 84 -34.84 35.43 10.17
N LEU A 85 -33.61 35.38 9.67
CA LEU A 85 -32.50 36.18 10.19
C LEU A 85 -32.49 37.58 9.57
N GLY A 86 -32.16 38.59 10.39
CA GLY A 86 -31.95 39.97 9.92
C GLY A 86 -30.82 40.08 8.90
N GLU A 87 -30.82 41.16 8.11
CA GLU A 87 -29.82 41.35 7.05
C GLU A 87 -28.39 41.37 7.57
N GLY A 88 -28.13 41.99 8.74
CA GLY A 88 -26.81 41.99 9.37
C GLY A 88 -26.29 40.59 9.66
N ALA A 89 -27.13 39.74 10.31
CA ALA A 89 -26.75 38.36 10.63
C ALA A 89 -26.52 37.50 9.39
N ARG A 90 -27.28 37.73 8.30
CA ARG A 90 -27.05 37.05 7.02
C ARG A 90 -25.77 37.51 6.32
N ALA A 91 -25.42 38.78 6.42
CA ALA A 91 -24.18 39.33 5.89
C ALA A 91 -22.94 38.76 6.63
N GLU A 92 -23.02 38.69 7.95
CA GLU A 92 -21.97 38.05 8.77
C GLU A 92 -21.81 36.56 8.42
N ALA A 93 -22.93 35.83 8.29
CA ALA A 93 -22.88 34.43 7.89
C ALA A 93 -22.28 34.24 6.49
N LYS A 94 -22.55 35.12 5.51
CA LYS A 94 -21.91 35.08 4.19
C LYS A 94 -20.40 35.32 4.27
N ALA A 95 -19.96 36.26 5.10
CA ALA A 95 -18.54 36.50 5.32
C ALA A 95 -17.84 35.30 5.95
N GLU A 96 -18.49 34.63 6.90
CA GLU A 96 -17.96 33.41 7.53
C GLU A 96 -17.90 32.23 6.55
N VAL A 97 -18.89 32.07 5.64
CA VAL A 97 -18.84 31.07 4.55
C VAL A 97 -17.61 31.31 3.68
N ALA A 98 -17.34 32.56 3.28
CA ALA A 98 -16.17 32.88 2.46
C ALA A 98 -14.85 32.54 3.18
N LYS A 99 -14.77 32.79 4.48
CA LYS A 99 -13.62 32.44 5.30
C LYS A 99 -13.43 30.92 5.41
N LEU A 100 -14.51 30.16 5.67
CA LEU A 100 -14.45 28.69 5.72
C LEU A 100 -14.08 28.09 4.36
N GLN A 101 -14.53 28.65 3.25
CA GLN A 101 -14.12 28.23 1.90
C GLN A 101 -12.61 28.42 1.68
N ALA A 102 -12.07 29.57 2.10
CA ALA A 102 -10.62 29.80 2.02
C ALA A 102 -9.83 28.82 2.90
N GLN A 103 -10.30 28.55 4.12
CA GLN A 103 -9.69 27.56 5.01
C GLN A 103 -9.74 26.15 4.40
N LEU A 104 -10.87 25.77 3.78
CA LEU A 104 -11.01 24.49 3.10
C LEU A 104 -10.00 24.32 1.97
N GLN A 105 -9.80 25.36 1.16
CA GLN A 105 -8.83 25.35 0.07
C GLN A 105 -7.40 25.18 0.59
N ILE A 106 -7.04 25.87 1.67
CA ILE A 106 -5.73 25.72 2.32
C ILE A 106 -5.57 24.30 2.84
N ALA A 107 -6.53 23.77 3.61
CA ALA A 107 -6.44 22.44 4.19
C ALA A 107 -6.35 21.33 3.11
N GLN A 108 -7.02 21.48 1.97
CA GLN A 108 -6.90 20.57 0.84
C GLN A 108 -5.52 20.63 0.19
N THR A 109 -4.97 21.84 0.07
CA THR A 109 -3.62 22.04 -0.48
C THR A 109 -2.58 21.41 0.42
N ASP A 110 -2.69 21.62 1.74
CA ASP A 110 -1.78 21.06 2.73
C ASP A 110 -1.82 19.53 2.72
N LEU A 111 -3.01 18.93 2.65
CA LEU A 111 -3.15 17.47 2.53
C LEU A 111 -2.49 16.93 1.25
N ASN A 112 -2.64 17.63 0.12
CA ASN A 112 -2.02 17.21 -1.13
C ASN A 112 -0.49 17.32 -1.09
N GLN A 113 0.04 18.39 -0.51
CA GLN A 113 1.49 18.57 -0.32
C GLN A 113 2.05 17.49 0.61
N PHE A 114 1.36 17.21 1.71
CA PHE A 114 1.75 16.16 2.65
C PHE A 114 1.79 14.78 1.98
N ARG A 115 0.80 14.45 1.15
CA ARG A 115 0.79 13.20 0.38
C ARG A 115 1.97 13.10 -0.58
N GLN A 116 2.30 14.19 -1.28
CA GLN A 116 3.44 14.22 -2.19
C GLN A 116 4.77 14.02 -1.44
N GLN A 117 4.93 14.68 -0.30
CA GLN A 117 6.12 14.50 0.56
C GLN A 117 6.23 13.06 1.08
N ALA A 118 5.13 12.48 1.54
CA ALA A 118 5.10 11.09 2.00
C ALA A 118 5.48 10.11 0.89
N GLN A 119 5.01 10.34 -0.35
CA GLN A 119 5.39 9.52 -1.51
C GLN A 119 6.87 9.65 -1.87
N GLN A 120 7.42 10.87 -1.81
CA GLN A 120 8.85 11.10 -2.07
C GLN A 120 9.73 10.39 -1.03
N LEU A 121 9.37 10.46 0.24
CA LEU A 121 10.08 9.74 1.30
C LEU A 121 10.03 8.22 1.11
N ALA A 122 8.89 7.67 0.68
CA ALA A 122 8.74 6.25 0.40
C ALA A 122 9.56 5.77 -0.80
N GLN A 123 9.95 6.66 -1.73
CA GLN A 123 10.78 6.33 -2.89
C GLN A 123 12.29 6.43 -2.60
N GLN A 124 12.66 7.09 -1.52
CA GLN A 124 14.08 7.30 -1.13
C GLN A 124 14.59 6.24 -0.13
N GLY A 125 13.72 5.43 0.45
CA GLY A 125 14.04 4.36 1.40
C GLY A 125 14.02 2.99 0.76
#